data_1aa43a6937df652a6c06fbdb6cc0d96d
#
_entry.id   1aa43a6937df652a6c06fbdb6cc0d96d
#
_cell.length_a   1.000
_cell.length_b   1.000
_cell.length_c   1.000
_cell.angle_alpha   90.00
_cell.angle_beta   90.00
_cell.angle_gamma   90.00
#
_symmetry.space_group_name_H-M   'P 1'
#
loop_
_entity.id
_entity.type
_entity.pdbx_description
1 polymer ?
#
loop_
_entity_poly.entity_id
_entity_poly.type
_entity_poly.pdbx_seq_one_letter_code
_entity_poly.pdbx_strand_id
1 'polypeptide(L)'
;MASYGVLYASNTVETAILEVFGDQWAEFHEIDSADLELFDICELLITSPLKVVNATGRYLNRLGTDSGFFASSDYSKTQAWARSFMTHHQAPHGIRYNSRKNPARINYAVFRTREAQAAIQVERRYPLPDHPDLYRFLLSYDVTLL
;
A
#
# COMPACT_ATOMS: atom_id res chain seq x y z
N MET A 1 -22.09 11.88 6.79
CA MET A 1 -21.47 11.03 5.77
C MET A 1 -20.52 10.06 6.44
N ALA A 2 -20.74 8.78 6.25
CA ALA A 2 -19.80 7.77 6.73
C ALA A 2 -18.49 7.92 5.93
N SER A 3 -17.39 8.26 6.60
CA SER A 3 -16.06 8.27 6.02
C SER A 3 -15.58 6.83 5.86
N TYR A 4 -15.47 6.38 4.63
CA TYR A 4 -14.89 5.06 4.32
C TYR A 4 -13.36 5.20 4.32
N GLY A 5 -12.73 4.86 5.44
CA GLY A 5 -11.28 4.80 5.52
C GLY A 5 -10.74 3.56 4.82
N VAL A 6 -9.59 3.70 4.19
CA VAL A 6 -8.83 2.60 3.57
C VAL A 6 -7.40 2.66 4.10
N LEU A 7 -6.90 1.52 4.58
CA LEU A 7 -5.50 1.35 4.93
C LEU A 7 -4.77 0.75 3.73
N TYR A 8 -3.75 1.42 3.24
CA TYR A 8 -2.87 0.92 2.20
C TYR A 8 -1.60 0.34 2.82
N ALA A 9 -1.26 -0.87 2.45
CA ALA A 9 -0.07 -1.56 2.93
C ALA A 9 0.59 -2.36 1.80
N SER A 10 1.89 -2.61 1.94
CA SER A 10 2.69 -3.39 1.00
C SER A 10 3.26 -4.63 1.69
N ASN A 11 3.57 -5.66 0.91
CA ASN A 11 4.18 -6.87 1.46
C ASN A 11 5.69 -6.77 1.66
N THR A 12 6.33 -5.67 1.22
CA THR A 12 7.74 -5.38 1.48
C THR A 12 7.92 -3.92 1.88
N VAL A 13 8.93 -3.64 2.70
CA VAL A 13 9.29 -2.27 3.11
C VAL A 13 9.70 -1.43 1.90
N GLU A 14 10.52 -1.99 1.00
CA GLU A 14 10.95 -1.32 -0.23
C GLU A 14 9.75 -0.83 -1.06
N THR A 15 8.74 -1.67 -1.26
CA THR A 15 7.53 -1.28 -2.00
C THR A 15 6.75 -0.20 -1.28
N ALA A 16 6.61 -0.29 0.04
CA ALA A 16 5.96 0.76 0.84
C ALA A 16 6.66 2.12 0.71
N ILE A 17 8.00 2.12 0.70
CA ILE A 17 8.80 3.33 0.49
C ILE A 17 8.56 3.90 -0.92
N LEU A 18 8.55 3.04 -1.95
CA LEU A 18 8.29 3.46 -3.33
C LEU A 18 6.89 4.04 -3.53
N GLU A 19 5.88 3.54 -2.82
CA GLU A 19 4.53 4.09 -2.88
C GLU A 19 4.47 5.55 -2.40
N VAL A 20 5.33 5.91 -1.46
CA VAL A 20 5.40 7.28 -0.91
C VAL A 20 6.32 8.17 -1.73
N PHE A 21 7.51 7.70 -2.07
CA PHE A 21 8.58 8.53 -2.64
C PHE A 21 8.87 8.25 -4.11
N GLY A 22 8.31 7.19 -4.71
CA GLY A 22 8.70 6.71 -6.03
C GLY A 22 8.57 7.74 -7.15
N ASP A 23 7.55 8.59 -7.13
CA ASP A 23 7.39 9.66 -8.13
C ASP A 23 8.47 10.72 -7.99
N GLN A 24 8.74 11.16 -6.76
CA GLN A 24 9.81 12.12 -6.47
C GLN A 24 11.18 11.58 -6.87
N TRP A 25 11.46 10.32 -6.53
CA TRP A 25 12.73 9.68 -6.88
C TRP A 25 12.92 9.54 -8.40
N ALA A 26 11.85 9.20 -9.12
CA ALA A 26 11.90 9.09 -10.57
C ALA A 26 12.12 10.44 -11.27
N GLU A 27 11.62 11.52 -10.68
CA GLU A 27 11.70 12.86 -11.26
C GLU A 27 13.00 13.57 -10.91
N PHE A 28 13.40 13.56 -9.64
CA PHE A 28 14.50 14.39 -9.14
C PHE A 28 15.77 13.62 -8.83
N HIS A 29 15.72 12.30 -8.62
CA HIS A 29 16.83 11.46 -8.16
C HIS A 29 17.50 11.96 -6.89
N GLU A 30 16.76 12.69 -6.07
CA GLU A 30 17.24 13.31 -4.83
C GLU A 30 16.15 13.24 -3.74
N ILE A 31 16.59 13.18 -2.50
CA ILE A 31 15.71 13.33 -1.34
C ILE A 31 16.45 14.05 -0.22
N ASP A 32 15.75 14.95 0.45
CA ASP A 32 16.25 15.60 1.67
C ASP A 32 16.12 14.63 2.87
N SER A 33 17.17 14.55 3.68
CA SER A 33 17.15 13.75 4.90
C SER A 33 16.02 14.17 5.84
N ALA A 34 15.67 15.46 5.88
CA ALA A 34 14.57 15.96 6.69
C ALA A 34 13.21 15.40 6.24
N ASP A 35 13.03 15.13 4.93
CA ASP A 35 11.79 14.51 4.43
C ASP A 35 11.66 13.07 4.91
N LEU A 36 12.75 12.33 4.98
CA LEU A 36 12.76 10.96 5.50
C LEU A 36 12.38 10.89 6.98
N GLU A 37 12.81 11.89 7.75
CA GLU A 37 12.53 11.98 9.19
C GLU A 37 11.05 12.20 9.52
N LEU A 38 10.24 12.65 8.54
CA LEU A 38 8.79 12.84 8.71
C LEU A 38 7.99 11.53 8.72
N PHE A 39 8.62 10.42 8.37
CA PHE A 39 7.93 9.14 8.18
C PHE A 39 8.44 8.06 9.13
N ASP A 40 7.50 7.21 9.52
CA ASP A 40 7.80 5.99 10.27
C ASP A 40 7.51 4.76 9.39
N ILE A 41 8.23 3.69 9.67
CA ILE A 41 7.87 2.35 9.22
C ILE A 41 6.94 1.74 10.26
N CYS A 42 5.77 1.27 9.82
CA CYS A 42 4.86 0.49 10.63
C CYS A 42 4.79 -0.93 10.09
N GLU A 43 5.23 -1.90 10.88
CA GLU A 43 5.06 -3.31 10.57
C GLU A 43 3.74 -3.80 11.19
N LEU A 44 2.87 -4.33 10.34
CA LEU A 44 1.55 -4.78 10.73
C LEU A 44 1.49 -6.29 10.83
N LEU A 45 0.91 -6.78 11.93
CA LEU A 45 0.62 -8.19 12.13
C LEU A 45 -0.87 -8.43 11.90
N ILE A 46 -1.19 -9.42 11.06
CA ILE A 46 -2.56 -9.88 10.86
C ILE A 46 -2.79 -11.06 11.82
N THR A 47 -3.64 -10.85 12.82
CA THR A 47 -3.87 -11.81 13.91
C THR A 47 -4.98 -12.82 13.64
N SER A 48 -5.83 -12.53 12.65
CA SER A 48 -6.87 -13.44 12.16
C SER A 48 -7.08 -13.27 10.66
N PRO A 49 -7.57 -14.31 9.95
CA PRO A 49 -7.72 -14.25 8.50
C PRO A 49 -8.63 -13.10 8.05
N LEU A 50 -8.19 -12.39 7.01
CA LEU A 50 -8.99 -11.38 6.32
C LEU A 50 -9.30 -11.87 4.90
N LYS A 51 -10.54 -11.74 4.50
CA LYS A 51 -10.99 -12.06 3.14
C LYS A 51 -10.74 -10.87 2.23
N VAL A 52 -9.94 -11.04 1.20
CA VAL A 52 -9.64 -9.97 0.23
C VAL A 52 -10.03 -10.39 -1.19
N VAL A 53 -10.44 -9.41 -1.98
CA VAL A 53 -10.65 -9.58 -3.41
C VAL A 53 -9.28 -9.66 -4.09
N ASN A 54 -9.04 -10.72 -4.83
CA ASN A 54 -7.79 -10.85 -5.59
C ASN A 54 -7.90 -10.12 -6.94
N ALA A 55 -7.22 -8.99 -7.05
CA ALA A 55 -7.14 -8.17 -8.25
C ALA A 55 -5.73 -8.25 -8.88
N THR A 56 -5.13 -9.45 -8.89
CA THR A 56 -3.81 -9.70 -9.49
C THR A 56 -3.92 -10.61 -10.72
N GLY A 57 -3.02 -10.45 -11.68
CA GLY A 57 -2.91 -11.31 -12.86
C GLY A 57 -4.24 -11.45 -13.62
N ARG A 58 -4.60 -12.66 -13.95
CA ARG A 58 -5.84 -12.98 -14.71
C ARG A 58 -7.14 -12.55 -14.01
N TYR A 59 -7.11 -12.35 -12.71
CA TYR A 59 -8.30 -11.93 -11.95
C TYR A 59 -8.72 -10.50 -12.25
N LEU A 60 -7.79 -9.64 -12.72
CA LEU A 60 -8.13 -8.30 -13.20
C LEU A 60 -9.15 -8.34 -14.34
N ASN A 61 -8.95 -9.24 -15.30
CA ASN A 61 -9.90 -9.42 -16.42
C ASN A 61 -11.28 -9.88 -15.92
N ARG A 62 -11.32 -10.73 -14.89
CA ARG A 62 -12.59 -11.18 -14.29
C ARG A 62 -13.34 -10.06 -13.58
N LEU A 63 -12.61 -9.04 -13.09
CA LEU A 63 -13.20 -7.84 -12.51
C LEU A 63 -13.56 -6.78 -13.55
N GLY A 64 -13.25 -7.02 -14.84
CA GLY A 64 -13.50 -6.07 -15.92
C GLY A 64 -12.58 -4.84 -15.89
N THR A 65 -11.38 -4.98 -15.37
CA THR A 65 -10.41 -3.89 -15.20
C THR A 65 -9.00 -4.32 -15.59
N ASP A 66 -8.05 -3.40 -15.49
CA ASP A 66 -6.63 -3.62 -15.76
C ASP A 66 -5.74 -3.23 -14.57
N SER A 67 -4.43 -3.45 -14.70
CA SER A 67 -3.46 -3.17 -13.64
C SER A 67 -3.38 -1.70 -13.22
N GLY A 68 -3.75 -0.77 -14.10
CA GLY A 68 -3.75 0.67 -13.79
C GLY A 68 -4.90 1.10 -12.89
N PHE A 69 -5.97 0.32 -12.81
CA PHE A 69 -7.17 0.70 -12.09
C PHE A 69 -6.93 0.86 -10.57
N PHE A 70 -6.38 -0.17 -9.94
CA PHE A 70 -6.12 -0.16 -8.48
C PHE A 70 -4.82 0.54 -8.11
N ALA A 71 -3.87 0.60 -9.04
CA ALA A 71 -2.57 1.22 -8.84
C ALA A 71 -2.53 2.71 -9.23
N SER A 72 -3.67 3.29 -9.60
CA SER A 72 -3.79 4.72 -9.91
C SER A 72 -3.57 5.57 -8.65
N SER A 73 -2.96 6.75 -8.82
CA SER A 73 -2.91 7.79 -7.79
C SER A 73 -4.29 8.39 -7.47
N ASP A 74 -5.29 8.13 -8.31
CA ASP A 74 -6.67 8.49 -8.05
C ASP A 74 -7.33 7.47 -7.11
N TYR A 75 -7.24 7.72 -5.82
CA TYR A 75 -7.83 6.87 -4.78
C TYR A 75 -9.38 6.83 -4.80
N SER A 76 -10.03 7.73 -5.55
CA SER A 76 -11.50 7.77 -5.65
C SER A 76 -12.07 6.46 -6.21
N LYS A 77 -11.38 5.85 -7.16
CA LYS A 77 -11.75 4.55 -7.76
C LYS A 77 -11.68 3.42 -6.73
N THR A 78 -10.57 3.32 -6.00
CA THR A 78 -10.42 2.31 -4.93
C THR A 78 -11.47 2.51 -3.83
N GLN A 79 -11.76 3.74 -3.47
CA GLN A 79 -12.80 4.06 -2.49
C GLN A 79 -14.21 3.71 -2.98
N ALA A 80 -14.51 3.92 -4.27
CA ALA A 80 -15.79 3.52 -4.86
C ALA A 80 -15.97 1.99 -4.83
N TRP A 81 -14.94 1.24 -5.16
CA TRP A 81 -14.91 -0.22 -5.05
C TRP A 81 -15.05 -0.67 -3.60
N ALA A 82 -14.37 0.00 -2.67
CA ALA A 82 -14.50 -0.28 -1.24
C ALA A 82 -15.95 -0.19 -0.78
N ARG A 83 -16.67 0.86 -1.16
CA ARG A 83 -18.09 1.03 -0.84
C ARG A 83 -18.95 -0.10 -1.39
N SER A 84 -18.72 -0.49 -2.65
CA SER A 84 -19.44 -1.61 -3.29
C SER A 84 -19.17 -2.93 -2.58
N PHE A 85 -17.92 -3.21 -2.21
CA PHE A 85 -17.56 -4.45 -1.52
C PHE A 85 -18.04 -4.50 -0.09
N MET A 86 -18.08 -3.40 0.62
CA MET A 86 -18.59 -3.35 2.00
C MET A 86 -20.09 -3.70 2.08
N THR A 87 -20.84 -3.46 1.02
CA THR A 87 -22.27 -3.83 0.93
C THR A 87 -22.51 -5.16 0.23
N HIS A 88 -21.46 -5.80 -0.27
CA HIS A 88 -21.56 -7.09 -0.94
C HIS A 88 -21.85 -8.20 0.09
N HIS A 89 -22.66 -9.20 -0.31
CA HIS A 89 -23.04 -10.30 0.58
C HIS A 89 -21.87 -11.14 1.13
N GLN A 90 -20.73 -11.18 0.44
CA GLN A 90 -19.52 -11.84 0.91
C GLN A 90 -18.66 -10.94 1.83
N ALA A 91 -18.98 -9.65 1.92
CA ALA A 91 -18.34 -8.66 2.76
C ALA A 91 -16.80 -8.80 2.81
N PRO A 92 -16.06 -8.65 1.68
CA PRO A 92 -14.62 -8.73 1.71
C PRO A 92 -14.02 -7.58 2.53
N HIS A 93 -12.88 -7.83 3.16
CA HIS A 93 -12.21 -6.86 4.02
C HIS A 93 -11.24 -5.95 3.27
N GLY A 94 -10.96 -6.24 2.01
CA GLY A 94 -10.03 -5.46 1.23
C GLY A 94 -9.77 -5.99 -0.16
N ILE A 95 -8.78 -5.41 -0.82
CA ILE A 95 -8.35 -5.74 -2.17
C ILE A 95 -6.84 -6.02 -2.15
N ARG A 96 -6.44 -7.08 -2.81
CA ARG A 96 -5.04 -7.45 -3.06
C ARG A 96 -4.72 -7.14 -4.52
N TYR A 97 -3.69 -6.33 -4.78
CA TYR A 97 -3.34 -5.88 -6.13
C TYR A 97 -1.84 -5.72 -6.31
N ASN A 98 -1.37 -5.66 -7.55
CA ASN A 98 0.05 -5.41 -7.84
C ASN A 98 0.38 -3.93 -7.67
N SER A 99 1.52 -3.63 -7.05
CA SER A 99 2.04 -2.28 -6.99
C SER A 99 2.35 -1.73 -8.38
N ARG A 100 1.93 -0.50 -8.67
CA ARG A 100 2.32 0.20 -9.89
C ARG A 100 3.80 0.54 -9.90
N LYS A 101 4.36 0.86 -8.73
CA LYS A 101 5.76 1.26 -8.57
C LYS A 101 6.72 0.07 -8.56
N ASN A 102 6.25 -1.09 -8.16
CA ASN A 102 7.00 -2.34 -8.13
C ASN A 102 6.09 -3.50 -8.53
N PRO A 103 5.82 -3.72 -9.84
CA PRO A 103 4.78 -4.63 -10.32
C PRO A 103 4.94 -6.09 -9.90
N ALA A 104 6.14 -6.52 -9.53
CA ALA A 104 6.39 -7.88 -9.00
C ALA A 104 5.91 -8.04 -7.54
N ARG A 105 5.51 -6.96 -6.88
CA ARG A 105 5.13 -6.94 -5.48
C ARG A 105 3.65 -6.62 -5.30
N ILE A 106 3.16 -6.92 -4.11
CA ILE A 106 1.75 -6.88 -3.77
C ILE A 106 1.47 -5.76 -2.78
N ASN A 107 0.42 -5.03 -3.06
CA ASN A 107 -0.20 -4.08 -2.16
C ASN A 107 -1.58 -4.57 -1.71
N TYR A 108 -2.01 -4.07 -0.57
CA TYR A 108 -3.32 -4.31 -0.01
C TYR A 108 -4.01 -2.97 0.26
N ALA A 109 -5.28 -2.87 -0.14
CA ALA A 109 -6.18 -1.81 0.30
C ALA A 109 -7.17 -2.47 1.27
N VAL A 110 -7.01 -2.23 2.57
CA VAL A 110 -7.85 -2.83 3.61
C VAL A 110 -8.91 -1.84 4.03
N PHE A 111 -10.18 -2.24 3.94
CA PHE A 111 -11.31 -1.38 4.29
C PHE A 111 -11.41 -1.25 5.81
N ARG A 112 -11.76 -0.06 6.27
CA ARG A 112 -11.97 0.22 7.69
C ARG A 112 -13.26 -0.42 8.19
N THR A 113 -13.21 -1.72 8.40
CA THR A 113 -14.27 -2.49 9.02
C THR A 113 -13.92 -2.84 10.46
N ARG A 114 -14.91 -3.19 11.26
CA ARG A 114 -14.70 -3.60 12.65
C ARG A 114 -13.81 -4.85 12.71
N GLU A 115 -14.07 -5.81 11.85
CA GLU A 115 -13.31 -7.06 11.75
C GLU A 115 -11.87 -6.82 11.36
N ALA A 116 -11.61 -5.97 10.36
CA ALA A 116 -10.25 -5.63 9.93
C ALA A 116 -9.49 -4.90 11.04
N GLN A 117 -10.10 -3.95 11.72
CA GLN A 117 -9.47 -3.25 12.84
C GLN A 117 -9.11 -4.20 13.99
N ALA A 118 -9.96 -5.19 14.28
CA ALA A 118 -9.69 -6.18 15.31
C ALA A 118 -8.58 -7.17 14.92
N ALA A 119 -8.38 -7.41 13.61
CA ALA A 119 -7.41 -8.38 13.08
C ALA A 119 -6.03 -7.80 12.81
N ILE A 120 -5.86 -6.48 12.84
CA ILE A 120 -4.62 -5.80 12.49
C ILE A 120 -4.02 -5.17 13.75
N GLN A 121 -2.76 -5.50 14.03
CA GLN A 121 -1.98 -4.90 15.11
C GLN A 121 -0.70 -4.28 14.57
N VAL A 122 -0.26 -3.18 15.15
CA VAL A 122 1.08 -2.66 14.93
C VAL A 122 2.05 -3.50 15.74
N GLU A 123 2.87 -4.30 15.06
CA GLU A 123 3.87 -5.14 15.70
C GLU A 123 5.11 -4.34 16.06
N ARG A 124 5.53 -3.47 15.15
CA ARG A 124 6.69 -2.60 15.33
C ARG A 124 6.49 -1.28 14.60
N ARG A 125 6.97 -0.19 15.20
CA ARG A 125 7.01 1.14 14.61
C ARG A 125 8.35 1.80 14.94
N TYR A 126 8.99 2.36 13.93
CA TYR A 126 10.27 3.05 14.08
C TYR A 126 10.45 4.10 12.97
N PRO A 127 11.30 5.14 13.20
CA PRO A 127 11.57 6.15 12.16
C PRO A 127 12.12 5.52 10.88
N LEU A 128 11.69 6.02 9.73
CA LEU A 128 12.16 5.54 8.43
C LEU A 128 13.70 5.58 8.31
N PRO A 129 14.42 6.62 8.77
CA PRO A 129 15.88 6.65 8.71
C PRO A 129 16.59 5.51 9.45
N ASP A 130 15.91 4.88 10.42
CA ASP A 130 16.47 3.77 11.19
C ASP A 130 16.37 2.42 10.46
N HIS A 131 15.72 2.37 9.29
CA HIS A 131 15.61 1.12 8.54
C HIS A 131 16.98 0.71 7.99
N PRO A 132 17.46 -0.52 8.28
CA PRO A 132 18.83 -0.94 7.96
C PRO A 132 19.15 -0.97 6.47
N ASP A 133 18.15 -1.17 5.62
CA ASP A 133 18.33 -1.25 4.17
C ASP A 133 18.01 0.06 3.44
N LEU A 134 17.68 1.15 4.14
CA LEU A 134 17.26 2.39 3.49
C LEU A 134 18.31 2.90 2.49
N TYR A 135 19.57 2.97 2.90
CA TYR A 135 20.63 3.46 2.02
C TYR A 135 20.86 2.55 0.83
N ARG A 136 20.69 1.25 0.99
CA ARG A 136 20.74 0.28 -0.11
C ARG A 136 19.62 0.52 -1.11
N PHE A 137 18.42 0.84 -0.64
CA PHE A 137 17.30 1.19 -1.51
C PHE A 137 17.58 2.48 -2.28
N LEU A 138 18.05 3.53 -1.61
CA LEU A 138 18.41 4.79 -2.27
C LEU A 138 19.43 4.57 -3.38
N LEU A 139 20.49 3.81 -3.11
CA LEU A 139 21.48 3.46 -4.12
C LEU A 139 20.90 2.66 -5.29
N SER A 140 20.01 1.71 -5.01
CA SER A 140 19.38 0.87 -6.03
C SER A 140 18.48 1.66 -6.99
N TYR A 141 17.96 2.80 -6.54
CA TYR A 141 17.12 3.70 -7.34
C TYR A 141 17.87 4.96 -7.81
N ASP A 142 19.19 4.98 -7.66
CA ASP A 142 20.05 6.10 -8.06
C ASP A 142 19.60 7.43 -7.42
N VAL A 143 19.25 7.38 -6.14
CA VAL A 143 18.77 8.53 -5.36
C VAL A 143 19.88 9.08 -4.47
N THR A 144 20.16 10.36 -4.61
CA THR A 144 21.11 11.08 -3.77
C THR A 144 20.42 11.62 -2.52
N LEU A 145 21.00 11.34 -1.35
CA LEU A 145 20.56 11.92 -0.08
C LEU A 145 21.22 13.29 0.12
N LEU A 146 20.42 14.31 0.34
CA LEU A 146 20.87 15.70 0.61
C LEU A 146 20.88 15.99 2.10
#